data_16299d4f4c109b5d7ba538956aea0cc5
#
_entry.id   16299d4f4c109b5d7ba538956aea0cc5
#
_cell.length_a   1.000
_cell.length_b   1.000
_cell.length_c   1.000
_cell.angle_alpha   90.00
_cell.angle_beta   90.00
_cell.angle_gamma   90.00
#
_symmetry.space_group_name_H-M   'P 1'
#
loop_
_entity.id
_entity.type
_entity.pdbx_description
1 polymer ?
#
loop_
_entity_poly.entity_id
_entity_poly.type
_entity_poly.pdbx_seq_one_letter_code
_entity_poly.pdbx_strand_id
1 'polypeptide(L)'
;MKATQEKGVGSMDKGRRRMGREVWYLLYLPIYLLLFVLVEQLVTDNYWVSWCTLDDRIPFVRQFVLIYVLWYPLMLGTTLYLLFKDRRAFVRYARSVVLGLTACMLIFVFLPSGQELRPAEVPGNDLSAWMLRLIYAADTNTNVFPSMHVVGTLAAVIGIFDSRSAALDAKWGVAALGVLINASTVLVKQHSVLDIFAGIALYALVYLAVYRLPELNRGSRLARPCAARHRRRRAAPQP
;
A
#
# COMPACT_ATOMS: atom_id res chain seq x y z
N MET A 1 -40.00 -16.74 56.56
CA MET A 1 -38.76 -17.09 55.77
C MET A 1 -38.84 -16.39 54.45
N LYS A 2 -38.06 -15.30 54.29
CA LYS A 2 -37.97 -14.53 53.04
C LYS A 2 -36.66 -14.89 52.35
N ALA A 3 -36.71 -15.50 51.23
CA ALA A 3 -35.54 -15.74 50.39
C ALA A 3 -35.21 -14.46 49.58
N THR A 4 -34.06 -13.91 49.85
CA THR A 4 -33.54 -12.73 49.17
C THR A 4 -32.87 -13.19 47.84
N GLN A 5 -33.42 -12.73 46.75
CA GLN A 5 -32.90 -13.00 45.38
C GLN A 5 -31.81 -11.96 45.11
N GLU A 6 -30.55 -12.35 45.18
CA GLU A 6 -29.44 -11.54 44.70
C GLU A 6 -29.44 -11.52 43.15
N LYS A 7 -29.72 -10.35 42.61
CA LYS A 7 -29.51 -10.05 41.20
C LYS A 7 -28.01 -9.86 40.94
N GLY A 8 -27.40 -10.85 40.28
CA GLY A 8 -26.04 -10.71 39.76
C GLY A 8 -25.95 -9.57 38.73
N VAL A 9 -25.25 -8.52 39.13
CA VAL A 9 -24.86 -7.42 38.25
C VAL A 9 -23.79 -7.97 37.33
N GLY A 10 -24.19 -8.34 36.10
CA GLY A 10 -23.27 -8.70 35.05
C GLY A 10 -22.38 -7.52 34.70
N SER A 11 -21.13 -7.59 35.13
CA SER A 11 -20.06 -6.70 34.73
C SER A 11 -19.92 -6.74 33.21
N MET A 12 -20.44 -5.73 32.52
CA MET A 12 -20.09 -5.44 31.12
C MET A 12 -18.66 -4.89 31.12
N ASP A 13 -17.69 -5.77 31.19
CA ASP A 13 -16.31 -5.46 30.79
C ASP A 13 -16.30 -5.18 29.28
N LYS A 14 -16.59 -3.94 28.91
CA LYS A 14 -16.29 -3.39 27.60
C LYS A 14 -14.78 -3.37 27.47
N GLY A 15 -14.19 -4.51 27.12
CA GLY A 15 -12.78 -4.68 26.85
C GLY A 15 -12.28 -3.54 25.97
N ARG A 16 -11.71 -2.54 26.59
CA ARG A 16 -10.91 -1.47 25.97
C ARG A 16 -9.77 -2.20 25.27
N ARG A 17 -10.00 -2.57 23.98
CA ARG A 17 -8.95 -3.18 23.16
C ARG A 17 -7.80 -2.20 23.15
N ARG A 18 -6.77 -2.46 23.96
CA ARG A 18 -5.52 -1.71 23.93
C ARG A 18 -5.05 -1.69 22.47
N MET A 19 -4.91 -0.51 21.91
CA MET A 19 -4.26 -0.34 20.60
C MET A 19 -2.85 -0.92 20.75
N GLY A 20 -2.61 -2.02 20.05
CA GLY A 20 -1.38 -2.78 20.19
C GLY A 20 -0.23 -2.15 19.40
N ARG A 21 0.85 -2.91 19.29
CA ARG A 21 2.08 -2.51 18.56
C ARG A 21 1.84 -2.11 17.10
N GLU A 22 0.68 -2.40 16.55
CA GLU A 22 0.31 -2.08 15.16
C GLU A 22 0.16 -0.59 14.89
N VAL A 23 -0.11 0.22 15.91
CA VAL A 23 -0.17 1.69 15.80
C VAL A 23 1.17 2.27 15.33
N TRP A 24 2.28 1.60 15.61
CA TRP A 24 3.60 2.02 15.14
C TRP A 24 3.70 2.10 13.61
N TYR A 25 2.90 1.32 12.88
CA TYR A 25 2.83 1.45 11.42
C TYR A 25 2.30 2.81 10.96
N LEU A 26 1.50 3.50 11.78
CA LEU A 26 1.00 4.85 11.46
C LEU A 26 2.11 5.89 11.49
N LEU A 27 3.15 5.68 12.28
CA LEU A 27 4.33 6.56 12.33
C LEU A 27 5.20 6.44 11.08
N TYR A 28 5.06 5.34 10.34
CA TYR A 28 5.81 5.15 9.10
C TYR A 28 5.50 6.24 8.07
N LEU A 29 4.24 6.62 7.92
CA LEU A 29 3.82 7.57 6.89
C LEU A 29 4.49 8.96 7.03
N PRO A 30 4.45 9.63 8.19
CA PRO A 30 5.14 10.92 8.33
C PRO A 30 6.67 10.80 8.18
N ILE A 31 7.28 9.70 8.63
CA ILE A 31 8.71 9.45 8.43
C ILE A 31 8.99 9.27 6.94
N TYR A 32 8.18 8.48 6.25
CA TYR A 32 8.31 8.25 4.81
C TYR A 32 8.19 9.55 4.01
N LEU A 33 7.18 10.40 4.33
CA LEU A 33 7.00 11.69 3.65
C LEU A 33 8.19 12.62 3.85
N LEU A 34 8.75 12.67 5.06
CA LEU A 34 9.97 13.44 5.33
C LEU A 34 11.15 12.94 4.50
N LEU A 35 11.36 11.62 4.47
CA LEU A 35 12.43 11.01 3.69
C LEU A 35 12.23 11.22 2.18
N PHE A 36 10.98 11.15 1.71
CA PHE A 36 10.65 11.39 0.31
C PHE A 36 11.02 12.82 -0.11
N VAL A 37 10.63 13.85 0.67
CA VAL A 37 11.00 15.24 0.40
C VAL A 37 12.52 15.42 0.40
N LEU A 38 13.26 14.75 1.29
CA LEU A 38 14.72 14.81 1.30
C LEU A 38 15.33 14.17 0.04
N VAL A 39 14.81 13.01 -0.39
CA VAL A 39 15.30 12.33 -1.60
C VAL A 39 14.98 13.15 -2.86
N GLU A 40 13.82 13.79 -2.92
CA GLU A 40 13.46 14.71 -4.01
C GLU A 40 14.46 15.85 -4.19
N GLN A 41 14.99 16.37 -3.08
CA GLN A 41 16.01 17.44 -3.12
C GLN A 41 17.41 16.94 -3.52
N LEU A 42 17.68 15.64 -3.40
CA LEU A 42 18.97 15.04 -3.77
C LEU A 42 19.08 14.72 -5.28
N VAL A 43 17.94 14.48 -5.94
CA VAL A 43 17.89 14.09 -7.37
C VAL A 43 17.40 15.28 -8.18
N THR A 44 18.33 16.12 -8.65
CA THR A 44 18.01 17.32 -9.42
C THR A 44 18.37 17.23 -10.90
N ASP A 45 19.59 16.75 -11.21
CA ASP A 45 20.15 16.90 -12.55
C ASP A 45 20.68 15.60 -13.17
N ASN A 46 20.88 14.56 -12.39
CA ASN A 46 21.58 13.35 -12.84
C ASN A 46 20.68 12.11 -12.70
N TYR A 47 19.74 11.96 -13.63
CA TYR A 47 18.78 10.84 -13.66
C TYR A 47 18.63 10.28 -15.07
N TRP A 48 18.25 9.02 -15.19
CA TRP A 48 17.82 8.47 -16.47
C TRP A 48 16.35 8.80 -16.73
N VAL A 49 15.99 9.01 -18.00
CA VAL A 49 14.62 9.36 -18.38
C VAL A 49 13.80 8.10 -18.57
N SER A 50 12.75 7.94 -17.74
CA SER A 50 11.75 6.89 -17.89
C SER A 50 10.78 7.27 -19.00
N TRP A 51 10.87 6.56 -20.12
CA TRP A 51 10.07 6.80 -21.31
C TRP A 51 9.91 5.53 -22.16
N CYS A 52 8.78 5.39 -22.84
CA CYS A 52 8.57 4.39 -23.87
C CYS A 52 7.64 4.94 -24.98
N THR A 53 7.65 4.31 -26.15
CA THR A 53 6.85 4.74 -27.32
C THR A 53 5.33 4.78 -27.09
N LEU A 54 4.83 4.13 -26.06
CA LEU A 54 3.41 4.20 -25.67
C LEU A 54 3.07 5.55 -25.03
N ASP A 55 4.04 6.20 -24.36
CA ASP A 55 3.82 7.49 -23.70
C ASP A 55 3.46 8.59 -24.68
N ASP A 56 3.97 8.51 -25.93
CA ASP A 56 3.67 9.46 -26.99
C ASP A 56 2.25 9.30 -27.56
N ARG A 57 1.67 8.10 -27.41
CA ARG A 57 0.31 7.81 -27.88
C ARG A 57 -0.76 8.15 -26.84
N ILE A 58 -0.37 8.30 -25.57
CA ILE A 58 -1.30 8.64 -24.49
C ILE A 58 -1.52 10.14 -24.46
N PRO A 59 -2.77 10.63 -24.64
CA PRO A 59 -3.05 12.05 -24.61
C PRO A 59 -2.83 12.65 -23.22
N PHE A 60 -2.47 13.92 -23.17
CA PHE A 60 -2.51 14.70 -21.93
C PHE A 60 -3.95 15.13 -21.63
N VAL A 61 -4.48 14.71 -20.48
CA VAL A 61 -5.86 15.01 -20.06
C VAL A 61 -5.85 15.53 -18.63
N ARG A 62 -5.75 16.85 -18.45
CA ARG A 62 -5.61 17.49 -17.13
C ARG A 62 -6.74 17.18 -16.15
N GLN A 63 -7.97 16.93 -16.65
CA GLN A 63 -9.14 16.64 -15.83
C GLN A 63 -8.95 15.36 -14.98
N PHE A 64 -8.12 14.45 -15.41
CA PHE A 64 -7.79 13.25 -14.64
C PHE A 64 -7.01 13.53 -13.35
N VAL A 65 -6.56 14.77 -13.13
CA VAL A 65 -6.02 15.18 -11.82
C VAL A 65 -7.03 14.98 -10.69
N LEU A 66 -8.33 15.14 -10.96
CA LEU A 66 -9.39 14.92 -9.97
C LEU A 66 -9.48 13.45 -9.53
N ILE A 67 -9.11 12.52 -10.42
CA ILE A 67 -9.01 11.10 -10.11
C ILE A 67 -7.66 10.78 -9.46
N TYR A 68 -6.58 11.39 -9.94
CA TYR A 68 -5.23 11.25 -9.40
C TYR A 68 -5.18 11.56 -7.90
N VAL A 69 -5.78 12.66 -7.48
CA VAL A 69 -5.76 13.06 -6.06
C VAL A 69 -6.56 12.11 -5.16
N LEU A 70 -7.45 11.29 -5.70
CA LEU A 70 -8.18 10.27 -4.92
C LEU A 70 -7.25 9.17 -4.38
N TRP A 71 -5.99 9.13 -4.81
CA TRP A 71 -4.99 8.25 -4.22
C TRP A 71 -4.81 8.51 -2.71
N TYR A 72 -4.77 9.76 -2.30
CA TYR A 72 -4.61 10.14 -0.89
C TYR A 72 -5.79 9.64 -0.01
N PRO A 73 -7.06 9.97 -0.32
CA PRO A 73 -8.17 9.44 0.45
C PRO A 73 -8.34 7.92 0.31
N LEU A 74 -7.94 7.29 -0.80
CA LEU A 74 -7.91 5.83 -0.92
C LEU A 74 -6.95 5.21 0.11
N MET A 75 -5.72 5.71 0.19
CA MET A 75 -4.71 5.21 1.14
C MET A 75 -5.15 5.43 2.58
N LEU A 76 -5.62 6.64 2.91
CA LEU A 76 -6.10 6.96 4.26
C LEU A 76 -7.34 6.15 4.64
N GLY A 77 -8.32 6.09 3.75
CA GLY A 77 -9.58 5.36 3.96
C GLY A 77 -9.34 3.86 4.16
N THR A 78 -8.48 3.26 3.33
CA THR A 78 -8.08 1.86 3.49
C THR A 78 -7.38 1.62 4.83
N THR A 79 -6.44 2.50 5.19
CA THR A 79 -5.72 2.43 6.47
C THR A 79 -6.68 2.46 7.65
N LEU A 80 -7.57 3.45 7.68
CA LEU A 80 -8.55 3.60 8.78
C LEU A 80 -9.56 2.46 8.79
N TYR A 81 -10.10 2.09 7.63
CA TYR A 81 -11.06 0.99 7.54
C TYR A 81 -10.47 -0.31 8.10
N LEU A 82 -9.29 -0.71 7.63
CA LEU A 82 -8.65 -1.95 8.08
C LEU A 82 -8.23 -1.90 9.55
N LEU A 83 -7.71 -0.77 10.01
CA LEU A 83 -7.32 -0.58 11.42
C LEU A 83 -8.48 -0.84 12.37
N PHE A 84 -9.67 -0.32 12.03
CA PHE A 84 -10.84 -0.42 12.91
C PHE A 84 -11.69 -1.68 12.68
N LYS A 85 -11.72 -2.22 11.45
CA LYS A 85 -12.62 -3.31 11.08
C LYS A 85 -11.94 -4.68 10.96
N ASP A 86 -10.68 -4.75 10.54
CA ASP A 86 -9.97 -6.01 10.35
C ASP A 86 -8.46 -5.85 10.64
N ARG A 87 -8.12 -5.98 11.90
CA ARG A 87 -6.74 -5.85 12.39
C ARG A 87 -5.74 -6.80 11.72
N ARG A 88 -6.18 -8.02 11.35
CA ARG A 88 -5.31 -8.98 10.65
C ARG A 88 -4.96 -8.47 9.25
N ALA A 89 -5.98 -8.05 8.50
CA ALA A 89 -5.77 -7.48 7.17
C ALA A 89 -4.97 -6.17 7.27
N PHE A 90 -5.22 -5.32 8.29
CA PHE A 90 -4.45 -4.11 8.54
C PHE A 90 -2.94 -4.38 8.66
N VAL A 91 -2.54 -5.35 9.48
CA VAL A 91 -1.11 -5.64 9.68
C VAL A 91 -0.44 -6.11 8.38
N ARG A 92 -1.13 -6.91 7.56
CA ARG A 92 -0.61 -7.36 6.27
C ARG A 92 -0.52 -6.22 5.27
N TYR A 93 -1.57 -5.41 5.18
CA TYR A 93 -1.60 -4.18 4.40
C TYR A 93 -0.46 -3.23 4.80
N ALA A 94 -0.36 -2.90 6.09
CA ALA A 94 0.67 -1.98 6.58
C ALA A 94 2.09 -2.48 6.28
N ARG A 95 2.35 -3.79 6.43
CA ARG A 95 3.63 -4.39 6.04
C ARG A 95 3.89 -4.27 4.54
N SER A 96 2.87 -4.47 3.71
CA SER A 96 3.03 -4.34 2.25
C SER A 96 3.29 -2.89 1.84
N VAL A 97 2.65 -1.92 2.49
CA VAL A 97 2.91 -0.49 2.27
C VAL A 97 4.34 -0.14 2.69
N VAL A 98 4.73 -0.51 3.92
CA VAL A 98 6.09 -0.24 4.43
C VAL A 98 7.15 -0.85 3.50
N LEU A 99 7.02 -2.14 3.17
CA LEU A 99 7.99 -2.82 2.32
C LEU A 99 8.01 -2.23 0.90
N GLY A 100 6.84 -2.01 0.31
CA GLY A 100 6.72 -1.51 -1.06
C GLY A 100 7.24 -0.08 -1.22
N LEU A 101 6.80 0.85 -0.37
CA LEU A 101 7.25 2.23 -0.45
C LEU A 101 8.73 2.39 -0.05
N THR A 102 9.23 1.62 0.93
CA THR A 102 10.67 1.61 1.24
C THR A 102 11.49 1.09 0.06
N ALA A 103 11.01 0.06 -0.65
CA ALA A 103 11.68 -0.44 -1.84
C ALA A 103 11.71 0.61 -2.96
N CYS A 104 10.60 1.35 -3.20
CA CYS A 104 10.59 2.49 -4.12
C CYS A 104 11.65 3.52 -3.72
N MET A 105 11.67 3.92 -2.45
CA MET A 105 12.63 4.90 -1.92
C MET A 105 14.08 4.46 -2.15
N LEU A 106 14.40 3.20 -1.87
CA LEU A 106 15.74 2.67 -2.11
C LEU A 106 16.10 2.71 -3.60
N ILE A 107 15.14 2.37 -4.49
CA ILE A 107 15.36 2.44 -5.93
C ILE A 107 15.59 3.90 -6.36
N PHE A 108 14.83 4.87 -5.86
CA PHE A 108 15.03 6.29 -6.16
C PHE A 108 16.45 6.77 -5.81
N VAL A 109 16.97 6.33 -4.66
CA VAL A 109 18.33 6.70 -4.22
C VAL A 109 19.41 6.05 -5.08
N PHE A 110 19.28 4.76 -5.41
CA PHE A 110 20.32 4.01 -6.11
C PHE A 110 20.19 4.04 -7.63
N LEU A 111 19.00 4.32 -8.16
CA LEU A 111 18.71 4.43 -9.58
C LEU A 111 17.84 5.69 -9.84
N PRO A 112 18.43 6.88 -9.71
CA PRO A 112 17.72 8.14 -9.92
C PRO A 112 17.02 8.15 -11.29
N SER A 113 15.74 8.46 -11.30
CA SER A 113 14.91 8.45 -12.50
C SER A 113 14.10 9.73 -12.61
N GLY A 114 13.78 10.13 -13.81
CA GLY A 114 12.90 11.27 -14.09
C GLY A 114 12.06 11.03 -15.34
N GLN A 115 11.15 11.94 -15.64
CA GLN A 115 10.35 11.93 -16.85
C GLN A 115 10.25 13.35 -17.45
N GLU A 116 10.14 13.41 -18.76
CA GLU A 116 10.04 14.66 -19.54
C GLU A 116 8.71 14.75 -20.30
N LEU A 117 7.66 14.13 -19.75
CA LEU A 117 6.35 14.00 -20.39
C LEU A 117 5.43 15.19 -20.13
N ARG A 118 5.73 16.01 -19.11
CA ARG A 118 4.89 17.13 -18.71
C ARG A 118 4.86 18.19 -19.81
N PRO A 119 3.69 18.75 -20.13
CA PRO A 119 3.64 19.92 -21.02
C PRO A 119 4.35 21.11 -20.38
N ALA A 120 4.96 21.98 -21.21
CA ALA A 120 5.62 23.20 -20.73
C ALA A 120 4.70 24.11 -19.92
N GLU A 121 3.42 24.13 -20.29
CA GLU A 121 2.37 24.85 -19.56
C GLU A 121 1.11 23.99 -19.46
N VAL A 122 0.44 24.07 -18.29
CA VAL A 122 -0.87 23.44 -18.10
C VAL A 122 -1.95 24.38 -18.62
N PRO A 123 -2.62 24.04 -19.73
CA PRO A 123 -3.61 24.93 -20.35
C PRO A 123 -4.87 25.06 -19.50
N GLY A 124 -5.55 26.22 -19.58
CA GLY A 124 -6.84 26.50 -18.93
C GLY A 124 -6.71 27.12 -17.54
N ASN A 125 -7.85 27.62 -17.03
CA ASN A 125 -7.96 28.32 -15.75
C ASN A 125 -9.05 27.75 -14.83
N ASP A 126 -9.47 26.50 -15.10
CA ASP A 126 -10.43 25.77 -14.28
C ASP A 126 -9.76 25.08 -13.08
N LEU A 127 -10.58 24.48 -12.22
CA LEU A 127 -10.13 23.78 -11.02
C LEU A 127 -9.08 22.70 -11.35
N SER A 128 -9.26 21.95 -12.44
CA SER A 128 -8.34 20.88 -12.81
C SER A 128 -6.97 21.42 -13.21
N ALA A 129 -6.92 22.52 -13.95
CA ALA A 129 -5.67 23.19 -14.30
C ALA A 129 -4.95 23.74 -13.07
N TRP A 130 -5.69 24.38 -12.16
CA TRP A 130 -5.14 24.90 -10.91
C TRP A 130 -4.56 23.76 -10.03
N MET A 131 -5.32 22.69 -9.82
CA MET A 131 -4.86 21.55 -9.04
C MET A 131 -3.62 20.89 -9.65
N LEU A 132 -3.61 20.70 -10.97
CA LEU A 132 -2.48 20.08 -11.64
C LEU A 132 -1.20 20.91 -11.56
N ARG A 133 -1.31 22.25 -11.67
CA ARG A 133 -0.18 23.15 -11.44
C ARG A 133 0.35 23.04 -10.01
N LEU A 134 -0.53 22.94 -9.00
CA LEU A 134 -0.10 22.72 -7.61
C LEU A 134 0.65 21.39 -7.45
N ILE A 135 0.14 20.32 -8.06
CA ILE A 135 0.81 19.00 -8.01
C ILE A 135 2.18 19.08 -8.69
N TYR A 136 2.28 19.67 -9.88
CA TYR A 136 3.55 19.81 -10.59
C TYR A 136 4.57 20.69 -9.86
N ALA A 137 4.09 21.63 -9.03
CA ALA A 137 4.96 22.47 -8.20
C ALA A 137 5.41 21.77 -6.91
N ALA A 138 4.58 20.85 -6.37
CA ALA A 138 4.85 20.16 -5.11
C ALA A 138 5.60 18.83 -5.30
N ASP A 139 5.43 18.18 -6.43
CA ASP A 139 5.98 16.87 -6.78
C ASP A 139 6.79 17.02 -8.06
N THR A 140 8.10 16.85 -7.98
CA THR A 140 9.01 17.07 -9.11
C THR A 140 8.78 16.06 -10.23
N ASN A 141 9.50 16.18 -11.34
CA ASN A 141 9.48 15.19 -12.42
C ASN A 141 10.54 14.09 -12.23
N THR A 142 11.17 14.02 -11.05
CA THR A 142 12.17 13.01 -10.68
C THR A 142 11.58 11.94 -9.76
N ASN A 143 12.35 10.90 -9.49
CA ASN A 143 11.95 9.79 -8.60
C ASN A 143 10.63 9.10 -9.01
N VAL A 144 10.49 8.87 -10.32
CA VAL A 144 9.24 8.36 -10.90
C VAL A 144 9.19 6.84 -11.05
N PHE A 145 10.34 6.17 -11.16
CA PHE A 145 10.46 4.73 -11.41
C PHE A 145 10.98 3.96 -10.18
N PRO A 146 10.27 2.95 -9.70
CA PRO A 146 8.92 2.51 -10.06
C PRO A 146 7.82 3.42 -9.45
N SER A 147 6.62 3.46 -10.05
CA SER A 147 5.54 4.30 -9.54
C SER A 147 5.08 3.90 -8.15
N MET A 148 5.30 4.79 -7.16
CA MET A 148 4.80 4.61 -5.79
C MET A 148 3.26 4.66 -5.73
N HIS A 149 2.62 5.39 -6.66
CA HIS A 149 1.16 5.43 -6.78
C HIS A 149 0.60 4.05 -7.10
N VAL A 150 1.23 3.32 -8.02
CA VAL A 150 0.84 1.95 -8.36
C VAL A 150 1.06 1.01 -7.19
N VAL A 151 2.22 1.08 -6.54
CA VAL A 151 2.55 0.23 -5.38
C VAL A 151 1.56 0.46 -4.24
N GLY A 152 1.26 1.72 -3.90
CA GLY A 152 0.30 2.09 -2.86
C GLY A 152 -1.13 1.65 -3.22
N THR A 153 -1.56 1.91 -4.45
CA THR A 153 -2.89 1.51 -4.94
C THR A 153 -3.08 -0.01 -4.87
N LEU A 154 -2.11 -0.78 -5.34
CA LEU A 154 -2.18 -2.24 -5.28
C LEU A 154 -2.17 -2.74 -3.83
N ALA A 155 -1.41 -2.10 -2.93
CA ALA A 155 -1.46 -2.41 -1.51
C ALA A 155 -2.86 -2.17 -0.93
N ALA A 156 -3.51 -1.05 -1.26
CA ALA A 156 -4.86 -0.74 -0.82
C ALA A 156 -5.89 -1.76 -1.35
N VAL A 157 -5.86 -2.05 -2.65
CA VAL A 157 -6.76 -3.03 -3.28
C VAL A 157 -6.59 -4.41 -2.64
N ILE A 158 -5.37 -4.93 -2.58
CA ILE A 158 -5.10 -6.26 -1.99
C ILE A 158 -5.44 -6.29 -0.50
N GLY A 159 -5.16 -5.22 0.25
CA GLY A 159 -5.54 -5.10 1.66
C GLY A 159 -7.05 -5.20 1.88
N ILE A 160 -7.85 -4.54 1.04
CA ILE A 160 -9.32 -4.62 1.09
C ILE A 160 -9.82 -6.00 0.64
N PHE A 161 -9.20 -6.64 -0.37
CA PHE A 161 -9.56 -8.01 -0.78
C PHE A 161 -9.21 -9.04 0.29
N ASP A 162 -8.12 -8.86 1.04
CA ASP A 162 -7.72 -9.72 2.17
C ASP A 162 -8.65 -9.58 3.38
N SER A 163 -9.37 -8.46 3.50
CA SER A 163 -10.29 -8.22 4.60
C SER A 163 -11.51 -9.13 4.53
N ARG A 164 -11.83 -9.72 5.69
CA ARG A 164 -13.06 -10.50 5.90
C ARG A 164 -14.28 -9.61 6.19
N SER A 165 -14.04 -8.35 6.55
CA SER A 165 -15.09 -7.40 6.90
C SER A 165 -15.62 -6.61 5.71
N ALA A 166 -14.85 -6.55 4.60
CA ALA A 166 -15.24 -5.79 3.43
C ALA A 166 -16.24 -6.56 2.56
N ALA A 167 -17.33 -5.89 2.21
CA ALA A 167 -18.34 -6.42 1.30
C ALA A 167 -17.76 -6.54 -0.13
N LEU A 168 -18.33 -7.41 -0.94
CA LEU A 168 -17.80 -7.74 -2.27
C LEU A 168 -17.88 -6.54 -3.24
N ASP A 169 -18.96 -5.79 -3.18
CA ASP A 169 -19.16 -4.55 -3.94
C ASP A 169 -18.11 -3.49 -3.60
N ALA A 170 -17.81 -3.28 -2.31
CA ALA A 170 -16.76 -2.40 -1.86
C ALA A 170 -15.36 -2.84 -2.36
N LYS A 171 -15.09 -4.15 -2.40
CA LYS A 171 -13.82 -4.68 -2.96
C LYS A 171 -13.67 -4.32 -4.42
N TRP A 172 -14.70 -4.56 -5.22
CA TRP A 172 -14.67 -4.23 -6.64
C TRP A 172 -14.68 -2.72 -6.90
N GLY A 173 -15.39 -1.94 -6.08
CA GLY A 173 -15.35 -0.47 -6.14
C GLY A 173 -13.94 0.07 -5.92
N VAL A 174 -13.24 -0.42 -4.90
CA VAL A 174 -11.84 -0.06 -4.63
C VAL A 174 -10.90 -0.51 -5.77
N ALA A 175 -11.13 -1.69 -6.35
CA ALA A 175 -10.33 -2.16 -7.49
C ALA A 175 -10.54 -1.27 -8.73
N ALA A 176 -11.79 -0.93 -9.06
CA ALA A 176 -12.11 -0.04 -10.18
C ALA A 176 -11.50 1.35 -9.98
N LEU A 177 -11.63 1.93 -8.76
CA LEU A 177 -10.99 3.19 -8.41
C LEU A 177 -9.46 3.10 -8.55
N GLY A 178 -8.86 2.00 -8.11
CA GLY A 178 -7.42 1.76 -8.23
C GLY A 178 -6.94 1.76 -9.69
N VAL A 179 -7.69 1.12 -10.58
CA VAL A 179 -7.40 1.15 -12.03
C VAL A 179 -7.47 2.58 -12.58
N LEU A 180 -8.52 3.33 -12.21
CA LEU A 180 -8.68 4.72 -12.65
C LEU A 180 -7.57 5.63 -12.12
N ILE A 181 -7.15 5.47 -10.86
CA ILE A 181 -6.03 6.22 -10.28
C ILE A 181 -4.73 5.91 -11.05
N ASN A 182 -4.42 4.64 -11.28
CA ASN A 182 -3.21 4.28 -11.99
C ASN A 182 -3.23 4.79 -13.44
N ALA A 183 -4.38 4.72 -14.13
CA ALA A 183 -4.53 5.30 -15.46
C ALA A 183 -4.38 6.84 -15.44
N SER A 184 -4.86 7.50 -14.39
CA SER A 184 -4.75 8.95 -14.27
C SER A 184 -3.31 9.43 -14.20
N THR A 185 -2.38 8.65 -13.60
CA THR A 185 -0.97 9.05 -13.47
C THR A 185 -0.29 9.27 -14.82
N VAL A 186 -0.60 8.45 -15.82
CA VAL A 186 -0.07 8.61 -17.20
C VAL A 186 -0.82 9.67 -18.00
N LEU A 187 -2.13 9.85 -17.74
CA LEU A 187 -2.95 10.87 -18.42
C LEU A 187 -2.63 12.30 -17.96
N VAL A 188 -2.23 12.47 -16.70
CA VAL A 188 -1.72 13.75 -16.19
C VAL A 188 -0.20 13.87 -16.33
N LYS A 189 0.46 12.95 -17.06
CA LYS A 189 1.91 12.99 -17.33
C LYS A 189 2.78 13.07 -16.06
N GLN A 190 2.36 12.41 -14.98
CA GLN A 190 3.18 12.25 -13.77
C GLN A 190 4.09 11.02 -13.88
N HIS A 191 3.69 10.00 -14.61
CA HIS A 191 4.44 8.76 -14.79
C HIS A 191 4.46 8.31 -16.25
N SER A 192 5.54 7.63 -16.64
CA SER A 192 5.61 6.82 -17.84
C SER A 192 4.85 5.49 -17.65
N VAL A 193 4.45 4.87 -18.73
CA VAL A 193 3.92 3.50 -18.75
C VAL A 193 4.92 2.50 -18.15
N LEU A 194 6.23 2.74 -18.33
CA LEU A 194 7.28 1.91 -17.72
C LEU A 194 7.19 1.92 -16.19
N ASP A 195 6.93 3.08 -15.58
CA ASP A 195 6.82 3.21 -14.12
C ASP A 195 5.65 2.40 -13.57
N ILE A 196 4.55 2.32 -14.35
CA ILE A 196 3.37 1.51 -14.00
C ILE A 196 3.76 0.03 -13.98
N PHE A 197 4.37 -0.49 -15.05
CA PHE A 197 4.77 -1.90 -15.10
C PHE A 197 5.81 -2.25 -14.03
N ALA A 198 6.77 -1.38 -13.78
CA ALA A 198 7.75 -1.55 -12.72
C ALA A 198 7.08 -1.57 -11.34
N GLY A 199 6.13 -0.67 -11.09
CA GLY A 199 5.34 -0.64 -9.85
C GLY A 199 4.54 -1.93 -9.63
N ILE A 200 3.91 -2.46 -10.70
CA ILE A 200 3.20 -3.75 -10.66
C ILE A 200 4.17 -4.89 -10.35
N ALA A 201 5.32 -4.95 -11.03
CA ALA A 201 6.32 -5.99 -10.82
C ALA A 201 6.89 -5.94 -9.39
N LEU A 202 7.23 -4.75 -8.90
CA LEU A 202 7.68 -4.56 -7.53
C LEU A 202 6.62 -5.01 -6.53
N TYR A 203 5.35 -4.59 -6.73
CA TYR A 203 4.29 -5.00 -5.81
C TYR A 203 4.00 -6.50 -5.86
N ALA A 204 4.16 -7.16 -7.00
CA ALA A 204 4.06 -8.62 -7.08
C ALA A 204 5.08 -9.31 -6.15
N LEU A 205 6.33 -8.82 -6.10
CA LEU A 205 7.34 -9.32 -5.15
C LEU A 205 6.95 -9.05 -3.70
N VAL A 206 6.45 -7.85 -3.40
CA VAL A 206 5.92 -7.49 -2.07
C VAL A 206 4.76 -8.40 -1.68
N TYR A 207 3.82 -8.65 -2.60
CA TYR A 207 2.70 -9.56 -2.38
C TYR A 207 3.18 -10.98 -2.02
N LEU A 208 4.12 -11.52 -2.77
CA LEU A 208 4.71 -12.83 -2.47
C LEU A 208 5.33 -12.83 -1.07
N ALA A 209 6.12 -11.83 -0.73
CA ALA A 209 6.81 -11.74 0.56
C ALA A 209 5.83 -11.64 1.75
N VAL A 210 4.77 -10.83 1.62
CA VAL A 210 3.87 -10.51 2.74
C VAL A 210 2.71 -11.49 2.86
N TYR A 211 2.15 -11.93 1.74
CA TYR A 211 0.90 -12.69 1.72
C TYR A 211 1.11 -14.19 1.47
N ARG A 212 2.07 -14.58 0.60
CA ARG A 212 2.21 -15.99 0.18
C ARG A 212 3.27 -16.76 0.95
N LEU A 213 4.50 -16.24 1.07
CA LEU A 213 5.59 -16.96 1.77
C LEU A 213 5.27 -17.31 3.23
N PRO A 214 4.63 -16.44 4.04
CA PRO A 214 4.25 -16.82 5.40
C PRO A 214 3.22 -17.95 5.45
N GLU A 215 2.32 -18.04 4.47
CA GLU A 215 1.31 -19.10 4.39
C GLU A 215 1.93 -20.45 4.00
N LEU A 216 2.84 -20.46 3.01
CA LEU A 216 3.59 -21.65 2.60
C LEU A 216 4.41 -22.22 3.76
N ASN A 217 5.10 -21.36 4.52
CA ASN A 217 5.87 -21.77 5.68
C ASN A 217 5.02 -22.33 6.83
N ARG A 218 3.77 -21.87 6.98
CA ARG A 218 2.83 -22.46 7.94
C ARG A 218 2.36 -23.84 7.50
N GLY A 219 2.01 -24.00 6.22
CA GLY A 219 1.61 -25.29 5.65
C GLY A 219 2.71 -26.34 5.80
N SER A 220 3.96 -26.01 5.51
CA SER A 220 5.10 -26.92 5.66
C SER A 220 5.41 -27.32 7.11
N ARG A 221 5.14 -26.44 8.08
CA ARG A 221 5.27 -26.75 9.53
C ARG A 221 4.19 -27.70 10.02
N LEU A 222 2.97 -27.61 9.49
CA LEU A 222 1.86 -28.51 9.82
C LEU A 222 2.00 -29.88 9.13
N ALA A 223 2.66 -29.91 7.97
CA ALA A 223 2.92 -31.14 7.21
C ALA A 223 4.13 -31.96 7.73
N ARG A 224 4.87 -31.48 8.74
CA ARG A 224 5.90 -32.30 9.39
C ARG A 224 5.24 -33.45 10.12
N PRO A 225 5.44 -34.72 9.70
CA PRO A 225 4.75 -35.84 10.30
C PRO A 225 5.16 -36.00 11.77
N CYS A 226 4.22 -36.49 12.59
CA CYS A 226 4.39 -36.86 13.99
C CYS A 226 5.47 -37.94 14.28
N ALA A 227 6.30 -38.31 13.30
CA ALA A 227 7.36 -39.31 13.38
C ALA A 227 8.41 -39.00 14.47
N ALA A 228 8.58 -37.74 14.89
CA ALA A 228 9.53 -37.38 15.93
C ALA A 228 9.03 -37.68 17.37
N ARG A 229 7.71 -37.83 17.57
CA ARG A 229 7.14 -38.11 18.91
C ARG A 229 7.23 -39.57 19.29
N HIS A 230 7.21 -40.50 18.33
CA HIS A 230 7.31 -41.93 18.62
C HIS A 230 8.73 -42.40 18.94
N ARG A 231 9.79 -41.74 18.46
CA ARG A 231 11.19 -42.12 18.79
C ARG A 231 11.57 -41.78 20.23
N ARG A 232 11.02 -40.76 20.86
CA ARG A 232 11.34 -40.39 22.25
C ARG A 232 10.65 -41.29 23.30
N ARG A 233 9.55 -41.99 22.95
CA ARG A 233 8.87 -42.90 23.90
C ARG A 233 9.50 -44.30 23.96
N ARG A 234 10.38 -44.68 23.01
CA ARG A 234 11.08 -45.98 23.01
C ARG A 234 12.46 -45.95 23.65
N ALA A 235 12.92 -44.77 24.09
CA ALA A 235 14.23 -44.60 24.72
C ALA A 235 14.15 -44.34 26.24
N ALA A 236 13.04 -44.63 26.88
CA ALA A 236 12.95 -44.61 28.36
C ALA A 236 13.40 -45.98 28.86
N PRO A 237 14.44 -46.07 29.70
CA PRO A 237 14.84 -47.36 30.32
C PRO A 237 13.70 -47.81 31.25
N GLN A 238 13.32 -49.07 31.13
CA GLN A 238 12.41 -49.71 32.10
C GLN A 238 13.17 -49.98 33.41
N PRO A 239 12.47 -49.88 34.56
CA PRO A 239 13.07 -50.09 35.89
C PRO A 239 13.48 -51.48 36.14
#